data_95d65aa7d599e7fc51003850f3808f53
#
_entry.id   95d65aa7d599e7fc51003850f3808f53
#
_cell.length_a   1.000
_cell.length_b   1.000
_cell.length_c   1.000
_cell.angle_alpha   90.00
_cell.angle_beta   90.00
_cell.angle_gamma   90.00
#
_symmetry.space_group_name_H-M   'P 1'
#
loop_
_entity.id
_entity.type
_entity.pdbx_description
1 polymer ?
#
loop_
_entity_poly.entity_id
_entity_poly.type
_entity_poly.pdbx_seq_one_letter_code
_entity_poly.pdbx_strand_id
1 'polypeptide(L)'
;TENEAGYLWMDDSLGVLLDKLDELGIADNTLVLFTADHGSSNKGSLYKDRGTEVPCIMRWPAGMKKGVRCEELLQNTDFVPTWFDLAGIKPPKKYQLDGVSLKPLFKKPGVGVRPYVYSEMGAARSVKTKRFSYLTLRYTKEQVAGVRGNERKYLRELSGLSGGVSRAILANDNSLTYDQLYDLQKDPETRNNLAGRKSHSATLESMKSSLKAELQRFPKHPYGEFLPGGNAIPGSGYDEVFDLVRTYVETEKKKGKKK
;
A
#
# COMPACT_ATOMS: atom_id res chain seq x y z
N THR A 1 26.74 6.72 11.97
CA THR A 1 25.92 5.58 12.43
C THR A 1 25.96 4.43 11.41
N GLU A 2 25.65 3.21 11.82
CA GLU A 2 25.58 2.04 10.92
C GLU A 2 24.61 2.28 9.74
N ASN A 3 23.49 2.96 9.98
CA ASN A 3 22.55 3.30 8.93
C ASN A 3 23.13 4.31 7.91
N GLU A 4 23.86 5.31 8.36
CA GLU A 4 24.53 6.27 7.48
C GLU A 4 25.59 5.58 6.61
N ALA A 5 26.38 4.68 7.19
CA ALA A 5 27.35 3.89 6.44
C ALA A 5 26.66 3.01 5.38
N GLY A 6 25.52 2.40 5.71
CA GLY A 6 24.72 1.64 4.76
C GLY A 6 24.19 2.47 3.60
N TYR A 7 23.73 3.70 3.85
CA TYR A 7 23.29 4.60 2.79
C TYR A 7 24.43 5.05 1.88
N LEU A 8 25.60 5.38 2.44
CA LEU A 8 26.81 5.74 1.67
C LEU A 8 27.23 4.58 0.78
N TRP A 9 27.32 3.37 1.34
CA TRP A 9 27.68 2.18 0.58
C TRP A 9 26.71 1.90 -0.58
N MET A 10 25.41 2.09 -0.36
CA MET A 10 24.40 1.93 -1.40
C MET A 10 24.55 2.98 -2.50
N ASP A 11 24.82 4.24 -2.13
CA ASP A 11 25.05 5.36 -3.06
C ASP A 11 26.30 5.11 -3.92
N ASP A 12 27.43 4.75 -3.29
CA ASP A 12 28.67 4.37 -3.98
C ASP A 12 28.45 3.20 -4.95
N SER A 13 27.72 2.16 -4.51
CA SER A 13 27.43 0.99 -5.35
C SER A 13 26.60 1.35 -6.58
N LEU A 14 25.63 2.26 -6.42
CA LEU A 14 24.84 2.78 -7.55
C LEU A 14 25.71 3.62 -8.47
N GLY A 15 26.62 4.46 -7.94
CA GLY A 15 27.60 5.23 -8.69
C GLY A 15 28.44 4.35 -9.60
N VAL A 16 29.06 3.31 -9.04
CA VAL A 16 29.86 2.31 -9.82
C VAL A 16 29.07 1.69 -10.95
N LEU A 17 27.78 1.36 -10.71
CA LEU A 17 26.92 0.79 -11.74
C LEU A 17 26.66 1.80 -12.87
N LEU A 18 26.36 3.06 -12.53
CA LEU A 18 26.08 4.11 -13.51
C LEU A 18 27.33 4.45 -14.34
N ASP A 19 28.50 4.55 -13.71
CA ASP A 19 29.80 4.78 -14.38
C ASP A 19 30.10 3.64 -15.37
N LYS A 20 29.78 2.39 -14.98
CA LYS A 20 29.98 1.26 -15.87
C LYS A 20 29.08 1.26 -17.09
N LEU A 21 27.84 1.74 -16.99
CA LEU A 21 26.93 1.93 -18.12
C LEU A 21 27.46 3.00 -19.08
N ASP A 22 28.03 4.07 -18.55
CA ASP A 22 28.61 5.18 -19.32
C ASP A 22 29.91 4.70 -20.01
N GLU A 23 30.81 3.99 -19.30
CA GLU A 23 32.04 3.38 -19.85
C GLU A 23 31.74 2.43 -21.03
N LEU A 24 30.70 1.62 -20.92
CA LEU A 24 30.27 0.68 -21.96
C LEU A 24 29.52 1.35 -23.11
N GLY A 25 29.18 2.63 -23.01
CA GLY A 25 28.43 3.36 -24.03
C GLY A 25 26.98 2.90 -24.20
N ILE A 26 26.39 2.26 -23.17
CA ILE A 26 25.02 1.71 -23.23
C ILE A 26 24.02 2.48 -22.36
N ALA A 27 24.45 3.51 -21.68
CA ALA A 27 23.62 4.28 -20.75
C ALA A 27 22.35 4.86 -21.42
N ASP A 28 22.46 5.35 -22.66
CA ASP A 28 21.34 5.92 -23.42
C ASP A 28 20.24 4.88 -23.75
N ASN A 29 20.60 3.61 -23.84
CA ASN A 29 19.66 2.51 -24.11
C ASN A 29 19.35 1.68 -22.85
N THR A 30 19.65 2.20 -21.65
CA THR A 30 19.41 1.50 -20.40
C THR A 30 18.52 2.33 -19.48
N LEU A 31 17.40 1.75 -19.07
CA LEU A 31 16.54 2.30 -18.02
C LEU A 31 16.99 1.71 -16.68
N VAL A 32 17.47 2.56 -15.79
CA VAL A 32 17.80 2.22 -14.41
C VAL A 32 16.63 2.62 -13.50
N LEU A 33 16.15 1.70 -12.69
CA LEU A 33 15.15 1.94 -11.65
C LEU A 33 15.76 1.68 -10.29
N PHE A 34 15.72 2.68 -9.40
CA PHE A 34 15.99 2.53 -7.98
C PHE A 34 14.69 2.62 -7.20
N THR A 35 14.38 1.59 -6.41
CA THR A 35 13.17 1.52 -5.59
C THR A 35 13.40 0.62 -4.37
N ALA A 36 12.40 0.51 -3.50
CA ALA A 36 12.42 -0.41 -2.36
C ALA A 36 11.16 -1.30 -2.38
N ASP A 37 11.22 -2.42 -1.67
CA ASP A 37 10.08 -3.34 -1.48
C ASP A 37 9.05 -2.77 -0.49
N HIS A 38 9.51 -2.03 0.53
CA HIS A 38 8.69 -1.34 1.53
C HIS A 38 9.48 -0.22 2.21
N GLY A 39 8.81 0.61 3.02
CA GLY A 39 9.46 1.63 3.84
C GLY A 39 10.29 1.04 4.99
N SER A 40 11.29 1.80 5.45
CA SER A 40 12.21 1.39 6.52
C SER A 40 11.55 1.32 7.91
N SER A 41 10.53 2.17 8.16
CA SER A 41 9.71 2.12 9.38
C SER A 41 8.29 1.65 9.02
N ASN A 42 7.59 1.02 9.97
CA ASN A 42 6.21 0.56 9.79
C ASN A 42 6.01 -0.31 8.53
N LYS A 43 6.94 -1.24 8.31
CA LYS A 43 6.99 -2.14 7.16
C LYS A 43 5.61 -2.58 6.68
N GLY A 44 5.24 -2.18 5.45
CA GLY A 44 3.98 -2.54 4.83
C GLY A 44 2.75 -1.82 5.38
N SER A 45 2.87 -0.78 6.21
CA SER A 45 1.73 -0.01 6.68
C SER A 45 0.94 0.60 5.51
N LEU A 46 -0.38 0.45 5.55
CA LEU A 46 -1.28 1.07 4.56
C LEU A 46 -1.52 2.56 4.86
N TYR A 47 -1.08 3.05 6.00
CA TYR A 47 -1.02 4.47 6.33
C TYR A 47 0.17 5.11 5.61
N LYS A 48 0.16 6.45 5.48
CA LYS A 48 1.19 7.16 4.72
C LYS A 48 2.60 7.02 5.30
N ASP A 49 2.73 6.88 6.60
CA ASP A 49 4.00 6.96 7.31
C ASP A 49 4.98 5.82 6.96
N ARG A 50 5.57 5.90 5.76
CA ARG A 50 6.71 5.09 5.30
C ARG A 50 6.48 3.58 5.18
N GLY A 51 5.23 3.12 5.21
CA GLY A 51 4.94 1.68 5.10
C GLY A 51 4.94 1.20 3.65
N THR A 52 4.04 1.76 2.84
CA THR A 52 3.86 1.44 1.41
C THR A 52 4.39 2.52 0.47
N GLU A 53 4.77 3.69 0.99
CA GLU A 53 5.38 4.76 0.20
C GLU A 53 6.90 4.53 0.13
N VAL A 54 7.39 4.20 -1.05
CA VAL A 54 8.79 3.83 -1.31
C VAL A 54 9.44 4.79 -2.30
N PRO A 55 10.78 4.95 -2.28
CA PRO A 55 11.46 5.71 -3.30
C PRO A 55 11.22 5.08 -4.68
N CYS A 56 11.08 5.94 -5.69
CA CYS A 56 11.01 5.53 -7.09
C CYS A 56 11.80 6.54 -7.92
N ILE A 57 13.04 6.20 -8.25
CA ILE A 57 13.93 7.04 -9.04
C ILE A 57 14.26 6.30 -10.32
N MET A 58 14.08 6.97 -11.45
CA MET A 58 14.36 6.40 -12.76
C MET A 58 15.38 7.25 -13.51
N ARG A 59 16.34 6.60 -14.17
CA ARG A 59 17.32 7.23 -15.07
C ARG A 59 17.27 6.55 -16.42
N TRP A 60 16.97 7.30 -17.48
CA TRP A 60 17.07 6.85 -18.86
C TRP A 60 17.39 8.07 -19.76
N PRO A 61 18.68 8.34 -20.05
CA PRO A 61 19.11 9.57 -20.69
C PRO A 61 18.41 9.86 -22.03
N ALA A 62 18.24 8.87 -22.90
CA ALA A 62 17.58 9.05 -24.17
C ALA A 62 16.04 9.11 -24.11
N GLY A 63 15.42 8.58 -23.04
CA GLY A 63 13.96 8.41 -22.98
C GLY A 63 13.22 9.31 -22.00
N MET A 64 13.91 9.99 -21.09
CA MET A 64 13.31 10.77 -19.99
C MET A 64 13.91 12.16 -19.89
N LYS A 65 13.11 13.12 -19.41
CA LYS A 65 13.61 14.46 -19.04
C LYS A 65 14.47 14.37 -17.78
N LYS A 66 15.60 15.10 -17.78
CA LYS A 66 16.50 15.19 -16.61
C LYS A 66 15.91 16.09 -15.51
N GLY A 67 16.19 15.77 -14.25
CA GLY A 67 15.91 16.60 -13.08
C GLY A 67 14.41 16.88 -12.82
N VAL A 68 13.54 15.98 -13.24
CA VAL A 68 12.10 16.14 -13.06
C VAL A 68 11.63 15.37 -11.84
N ARG A 69 10.81 16.04 -11.00
CA ARG A 69 10.01 15.39 -9.96
C ARG A 69 8.60 15.15 -10.49
N CYS A 70 8.15 13.90 -10.39
CA CYS A 70 6.81 13.48 -10.79
C CYS A 70 5.94 13.27 -9.54
N GLU A 71 4.83 14.02 -9.44
CA GLU A 71 3.87 13.96 -8.32
C GLU A 71 2.64 13.12 -8.67
N GLU A 72 2.74 12.27 -9.69
CA GLU A 72 1.65 11.40 -10.10
C GLU A 72 1.60 10.12 -9.25
N LEU A 73 0.41 9.52 -9.19
CA LEU A 73 0.19 8.28 -8.45
C LEU A 73 0.76 7.09 -9.22
N LEU A 74 1.69 6.39 -8.61
CA LEU A 74 2.37 5.21 -9.13
C LEU A 74 2.26 4.06 -8.14
N GLN A 75 2.36 2.84 -8.62
CA GLN A 75 2.51 1.65 -7.78
C GLN A 75 3.44 0.64 -8.46
N ASN A 76 4.02 -0.26 -7.69
CA ASN A 76 5.01 -1.23 -8.17
C ASN A 76 4.47 -2.17 -9.27
N THR A 77 3.16 -2.44 -9.29
CA THR A 77 2.51 -3.20 -10.35
C THR A 77 2.60 -2.52 -11.73
N ASP A 78 2.93 -1.23 -11.78
CA ASP A 78 3.07 -0.46 -13.03
C ASP A 78 4.38 -0.75 -13.78
N PHE A 79 5.37 -1.29 -13.09
CA PHE A 79 6.67 -1.55 -13.72
C PHE A 79 6.57 -2.58 -14.85
N VAL A 80 5.88 -3.69 -14.62
CA VAL A 80 5.76 -4.76 -15.62
C VAL A 80 5.08 -4.28 -16.92
N PRO A 81 3.88 -3.64 -16.89
CA PRO A 81 3.29 -3.08 -18.11
C PRO A 81 4.16 -2.01 -18.76
N THR A 82 4.94 -1.26 -17.97
CA THR A 82 5.89 -0.28 -18.50
C THR A 82 7.00 -0.96 -19.30
N TRP A 83 7.56 -2.05 -18.79
CA TRP A 83 8.60 -2.82 -19.50
C TRP A 83 8.08 -3.40 -20.82
N PHE A 84 6.89 -3.98 -20.84
CA PHE A 84 6.26 -4.45 -22.07
C PHE A 84 6.08 -3.33 -23.10
N ASP A 85 5.58 -2.17 -22.65
CA ASP A 85 5.32 -1.03 -23.54
C ASP A 85 6.61 -0.40 -24.08
N LEU A 86 7.67 -0.30 -23.25
CA LEU A 86 8.97 0.21 -23.68
C LEU A 86 9.67 -0.75 -24.66
N ALA A 87 9.58 -2.04 -24.43
CA ALA A 87 10.14 -3.05 -25.28
C ALA A 87 9.34 -3.29 -26.59
N GLY A 88 8.15 -2.68 -26.71
CA GLY A 88 7.24 -2.92 -27.84
C GLY A 88 6.68 -4.34 -27.87
N ILE A 89 6.67 -5.04 -26.75
CA ILE A 89 6.21 -6.44 -26.62
C ILE A 89 4.77 -6.45 -26.08
N LYS A 90 3.90 -7.21 -26.72
CA LYS A 90 2.54 -7.45 -26.22
C LYS A 90 2.59 -8.53 -25.14
N PRO A 91 1.97 -8.31 -23.96
CA PRO A 91 1.88 -9.37 -22.96
C PRO A 91 1.09 -10.57 -23.50
N PRO A 92 1.36 -11.80 -23.01
CA PRO A 92 0.61 -12.97 -23.41
C PRO A 92 -0.90 -12.80 -23.15
N LYS A 93 -1.77 -13.26 -24.07
CA LYS A 93 -3.23 -13.06 -24.01
C LYS A 93 -3.88 -13.49 -22.69
N LYS A 94 -3.29 -14.49 -22.00
CA LYS A 94 -3.79 -15.01 -20.72
C LYS A 94 -3.25 -14.25 -19.48
N TYR A 95 -2.34 -13.30 -19.69
CA TYR A 95 -1.68 -12.56 -18.62
C TYR A 95 -2.39 -11.24 -18.39
N GLN A 96 -3.16 -11.15 -17.32
CA GLN A 96 -3.79 -9.91 -16.90
C GLN A 96 -2.77 -9.08 -16.13
N LEU A 97 -2.56 -7.84 -16.57
CA LEU A 97 -1.71 -6.86 -15.90
C LEU A 97 -2.57 -6.02 -14.94
N ASP A 98 -2.15 -5.92 -13.69
CA ASP A 98 -2.86 -5.14 -12.67
C ASP A 98 -2.44 -3.67 -12.70
N GLY A 99 -1.26 -3.38 -13.21
CA GLY A 99 -0.71 -2.04 -13.36
C GLY A 99 -1.06 -1.38 -14.69
N VAL A 100 -0.59 -0.14 -14.84
CA VAL A 100 -0.66 0.66 -16.07
C VAL A 100 0.74 1.09 -16.49
N SER A 101 0.98 1.29 -17.79
CA SER A 101 2.27 1.77 -18.28
C SER A 101 2.56 3.20 -17.82
N LEU A 102 3.76 3.41 -17.29
CA LEU A 102 4.28 4.72 -16.88
C LEU A 102 4.94 5.48 -18.05
N LYS A 103 5.07 4.88 -19.23
CA LYS A 103 5.71 5.48 -20.41
C LYS A 103 5.21 6.89 -20.76
N PRO A 104 3.90 7.22 -20.64
CA PRO A 104 3.42 8.59 -20.84
C PRO A 104 4.09 9.63 -19.95
N LEU A 105 4.43 9.27 -18.70
CA LEU A 105 5.06 10.15 -17.71
C LEU A 105 6.50 10.51 -18.07
N PHE A 106 7.20 9.67 -18.82
CA PHE A 106 8.60 9.91 -19.21
C PHE A 106 8.76 11.19 -20.04
N LYS A 107 7.76 11.50 -20.86
CA LYS A 107 7.73 12.72 -21.68
C LYS A 107 6.90 13.84 -21.05
N LYS A 108 5.84 13.50 -20.32
CA LYS A 108 4.88 14.45 -19.71
C LYS A 108 4.65 14.07 -18.24
N PRO A 109 5.55 14.43 -17.32
CA PRO A 109 5.49 14.02 -15.92
C PRO A 109 4.24 14.44 -15.13
N GLY A 110 3.46 15.38 -15.66
CA GLY A 110 2.20 15.84 -15.04
C GLY A 110 0.93 15.21 -15.62
N VAL A 111 1.05 14.25 -16.55
CA VAL A 111 -0.15 13.55 -17.05
C VAL A 111 -0.52 12.42 -16.09
N GLY A 112 -1.71 12.47 -15.49
CA GLY A 112 -2.18 11.40 -14.61
C GLY A 112 -2.36 10.09 -15.36
N VAL A 113 -1.83 8.99 -14.83
CA VAL A 113 -2.01 7.64 -15.40
C VAL A 113 -3.09 6.84 -14.68
N ARG A 114 -3.46 7.27 -13.47
CA ARG A 114 -4.50 6.63 -12.65
C ARG A 114 -5.17 7.62 -11.69
N PRO A 115 -6.44 7.40 -11.32
CA PRO A 115 -7.14 8.25 -10.35
C PRO A 115 -6.78 7.92 -8.90
N TYR A 116 -6.37 6.70 -8.60
CA TYR A 116 -5.99 6.21 -7.27
C TYR A 116 -4.95 5.09 -7.35
N VAL A 117 -4.29 4.82 -6.24
CA VAL A 117 -3.50 3.61 -6.00
C VAL A 117 -4.24 2.68 -5.04
N TYR A 118 -4.08 1.38 -5.24
CA TYR A 118 -4.64 0.34 -4.39
C TYR A 118 -3.53 -0.36 -3.61
N SER A 119 -3.80 -0.66 -2.35
CA SER A 119 -2.90 -1.46 -1.52
C SER A 119 -3.70 -2.37 -0.60
N GLU A 120 -3.14 -3.54 -0.30
CA GLU A 120 -3.74 -4.52 0.58
C GLU A 120 -2.72 -5.12 1.53
N MET A 121 -3.17 -5.49 2.72
CA MET A 121 -2.37 -6.17 3.71
C MET A 121 -3.24 -6.94 4.71
N GLY A 122 -3.19 -8.27 4.67
CA GLY A 122 -4.05 -9.11 5.51
C GLY A 122 -5.53 -8.77 5.33
N ALA A 123 -6.21 -8.40 6.40
CA ALA A 123 -7.62 -8.00 6.39
C ALA A 123 -7.85 -6.54 5.95
N ALA A 124 -6.80 -5.77 5.71
CA ALA A 124 -6.89 -4.36 5.35
C ALA A 124 -6.80 -4.15 3.85
N ARG A 125 -7.59 -3.19 3.34
CA ARG A 125 -7.60 -2.72 1.97
C ARG A 125 -7.62 -1.21 1.96
N SER A 126 -6.88 -0.59 1.03
CA SER A 126 -6.93 0.85 0.88
C SER A 126 -6.92 1.29 -0.58
N VAL A 127 -7.56 2.43 -0.82
CA VAL A 127 -7.40 3.23 -2.03
C VAL A 127 -6.95 4.62 -1.62
N LYS A 128 -5.95 5.17 -2.34
CA LYS A 128 -5.42 6.51 -2.09
C LYS A 128 -5.47 7.32 -3.38
N THR A 129 -6.07 8.50 -3.31
CA THR A 129 -5.97 9.56 -4.32
C THR A 129 -4.83 10.51 -3.92
N LYS A 130 -4.56 11.54 -4.72
CA LYS A 130 -3.62 12.61 -4.32
C LYS A 130 -4.02 13.35 -3.03
N ARG A 131 -5.30 13.30 -2.65
CA ARG A 131 -5.82 14.03 -1.49
C ARG A 131 -6.34 13.14 -0.38
N PHE A 132 -7.10 12.09 -0.71
CA PHE A 132 -7.76 11.27 0.29
C PHE A 132 -7.20 9.85 0.33
N SER A 133 -7.13 9.30 1.53
CA SER A 133 -6.88 7.88 1.76
C SER A 133 -8.10 7.26 2.43
N TYR A 134 -8.65 6.23 1.82
CA TYR A 134 -9.66 5.36 2.43
C TYR A 134 -9.03 4.01 2.75
N LEU A 135 -9.21 3.57 3.98
CA LEU A 135 -8.77 2.27 4.47
C LEU A 135 -9.94 1.56 5.13
N THR A 136 -10.05 0.27 4.91
CA THR A 136 -11.09 -0.56 5.51
C THR A 136 -10.51 -1.86 6.02
N LEU A 137 -11.02 -2.32 7.18
CA LEU A 137 -10.76 -3.63 7.75
C LEU A 137 -11.99 -4.51 7.62
N ARG A 138 -11.82 -5.71 7.08
CA ARG A 138 -12.88 -6.70 6.94
C ARG A 138 -12.33 -8.08 7.29
N TYR A 139 -12.96 -8.72 8.24
CA TYR A 139 -12.62 -10.07 8.64
C TYR A 139 -13.60 -11.08 8.04
N THR A 140 -13.11 -12.24 7.69
CA THR A 140 -13.98 -13.36 7.26
C THR A 140 -14.84 -13.84 8.42
N LYS A 141 -15.95 -14.52 8.09
CA LYS A 141 -16.81 -15.14 9.13
C LYS A 141 -16.04 -16.10 10.02
N GLU A 142 -15.09 -16.84 9.45
CA GLU A 142 -14.22 -17.76 10.18
C GLU A 142 -13.31 -17.01 11.18
N GLN A 143 -12.65 -15.93 10.73
CA GLN A 143 -11.82 -15.09 11.60
C GLN A 143 -12.62 -14.49 12.75
N VAL A 144 -13.83 -13.99 12.47
CA VAL A 144 -14.74 -13.45 13.49
C VAL A 144 -15.16 -14.52 14.49
N ALA A 145 -15.57 -15.70 14.03
CA ALA A 145 -15.93 -16.81 14.90
C ALA A 145 -14.76 -17.24 15.78
N GLY A 146 -13.56 -17.33 15.22
CA GLY A 146 -12.36 -17.69 15.97
C GLY A 146 -11.98 -16.65 17.02
N VAL A 147 -12.11 -15.34 16.74
CA VAL A 147 -11.90 -14.28 17.75
C VAL A 147 -12.93 -14.36 18.87
N ARG A 148 -14.21 -14.54 18.55
CA ARG A 148 -15.28 -14.74 19.55
C ARG A 148 -15.08 -15.99 20.38
N GLY A 149 -14.57 -17.06 19.77
CA GLY A 149 -14.16 -18.29 20.45
C GLY A 149 -12.88 -18.17 21.26
N ASN A 150 -12.27 -16.98 21.34
CA ASN A 150 -10.99 -16.72 22.01
C ASN A 150 -9.84 -17.61 21.50
N GLU A 151 -9.90 -17.96 20.20
CA GLU A 151 -8.86 -18.77 19.57
C GLU A 151 -7.57 -17.95 19.35
N ARG A 152 -6.51 -18.35 20.04
CA ARG A 152 -5.22 -17.65 20.03
C ARG A 152 -4.63 -17.44 18.62
N LYS A 153 -4.90 -18.36 17.69
CA LYS A 153 -4.48 -18.25 16.28
C LYS A 153 -5.00 -16.95 15.66
N TYR A 154 -6.32 -16.76 15.69
CA TYR A 154 -6.97 -15.59 15.09
C TYR A 154 -6.70 -14.31 15.87
N LEU A 155 -6.69 -14.35 17.20
CA LEU A 155 -6.31 -13.22 18.03
C LEU A 155 -4.89 -12.74 17.71
N ARG A 156 -3.93 -13.64 17.53
CA ARG A 156 -2.56 -13.28 17.10
C ARG A 156 -2.51 -12.75 15.68
N GLU A 157 -3.23 -13.39 14.76
CA GLU A 157 -3.27 -12.99 13.35
C GLU A 157 -3.81 -11.56 13.22
N LEU A 158 -4.95 -11.27 13.86
CA LEU A 158 -5.65 -9.98 13.73
C LEU A 158 -5.08 -8.88 14.65
N SER A 159 -4.38 -9.26 15.72
CA SER A 159 -3.76 -8.32 16.67
C SER A 159 -2.41 -7.77 16.25
N GLY A 160 -1.82 -8.33 15.20
CA GLY A 160 -0.51 -7.93 14.81
C GLY A 160 0.67 -8.46 15.59
N LEU A 161 0.43 -9.36 16.49
CA LEU A 161 1.47 -9.96 17.32
C LEU A 161 2.15 -11.15 16.62
N SER A 162 1.65 -11.61 15.47
CA SER A 162 2.21 -12.74 14.71
C SER A 162 3.27 -12.41 13.68
N GLY A 163 3.76 -11.14 13.64
CA GLY A 163 4.78 -10.72 12.68
C GLY A 163 4.42 -9.45 11.91
N GLY A 164 5.34 -8.94 11.10
CA GLY A 164 5.37 -7.60 10.52
C GLY A 164 4.09 -6.97 9.97
N VAL A 165 3.22 -7.75 9.33
CA VAL A 165 2.02 -7.27 8.64
C VAL A 165 1.05 -6.54 9.57
N SER A 166 0.76 -7.13 10.69
CA SER A 166 -0.27 -6.59 11.58
C SER A 166 0.26 -5.53 12.54
N ARG A 167 1.57 -5.54 12.83
CA ARG A 167 2.20 -4.47 13.61
C ARG A 167 2.10 -3.12 12.91
N ALA A 168 2.22 -3.13 11.59
CA ALA A 168 2.09 -1.94 10.76
C ALA A 168 0.64 -1.41 10.66
N ILE A 169 -0.37 -2.28 10.79
CA ILE A 169 -1.78 -1.86 10.89
C ILE A 169 -2.02 -1.22 12.26
N LEU A 170 -1.48 -1.79 13.34
CA LEU A 170 -1.69 -1.31 14.71
C LEU A 170 -0.85 -0.08 15.09
N ALA A 171 0.00 0.42 14.20
CA ALA A 171 0.80 1.62 14.42
C ALA A 171 -0.03 2.91 14.45
N ASN A 172 -1.31 2.85 14.06
CA ASN A 172 -2.21 3.99 14.03
C ASN A 172 -3.33 3.82 15.09
N ASP A 173 -3.69 4.89 15.79
CA ASP A 173 -4.72 4.87 16.84
C ASP A 173 -6.11 4.48 16.32
N ASN A 174 -6.37 4.69 15.02
CA ASN A 174 -7.60 4.29 14.34
C ASN A 174 -7.56 2.87 13.75
N SER A 175 -6.50 2.11 14.01
CA SER A 175 -6.20 0.85 13.32
C SER A 175 -7.29 -0.24 13.45
N LEU A 176 -8.04 -0.27 14.54
CA LEU A 176 -9.15 -1.20 14.75
C LEU A 176 -10.49 -0.46 14.55
N THR A 177 -10.67 0.13 13.38
CA THR A 177 -11.91 0.81 12.97
C THR A 177 -12.33 0.31 11.60
N TYR A 178 -13.63 0.04 11.43
CA TYR A 178 -14.21 -0.57 10.23
C TYR A 178 -13.93 0.19 8.95
N ASP A 179 -14.24 1.50 8.93
CA ASP A 179 -13.97 2.42 7.84
C ASP A 179 -13.14 3.61 8.32
N GLN A 180 -12.14 3.98 7.56
CA GLN A 180 -11.24 5.08 7.87
C GLN A 180 -11.06 5.95 6.63
N LEU A 181 -11.18 7.26 6.80
CA LEU A 181 -10.98 8.24 5.75
C LEU A 181 -10.08 9.36 6.26
N TYR A 182 -9.05 9.72 5.49
CA TYR A 182 -8.09 10.76 5.85
C TYR A 182 -7.91 11.76 4.72
N ASP A 183 -7.82 13.06 5.02
CA ASP A 183 -7.44 14.11 4.09
C ASP A 183 -5.92 14.30 4.17
N LEU A 184 -5.17 13.71 3.24
CA LEU A 184 -3.71 13.69 3.25
C LEU A 184 -3.05 15.06 3.10
N GLN A 185 -3.78 16.07 2.63
CA GLN A 185 -3.27 17.45 2.57
C GLN A 185 -3.32 18.14 3.94
N LYS A 186 -4.33 17.83 4.77
CA LYS A 186 -4.54 18.43 6.08
C LYS A 186 -3.99 17.56 7.21
N ASP A 187 -3.94 16.27 6.99
CA ASP A 187 -3.54 15.24 7.94
C ASP A 187 -2.63 14.20 7.26
N PRO A 188 -1.39 14.60 6.92
CA PRO A 188 -0.44 13.71 6.26
C PRO A 188 -0.07 12.49 7.11
N GLU A 189 -0.22 12.57 8.43
CA GLU A 189 0.06 11.48 9.37
C GLU A 189 -1.13 10.55 9.60
N THR A 190 -2.26 10.78 8.92
CA THR A 190 -3.47 9.95 9.00
C THR A 190 -3.98 9.69 10.43
N ARG A 191 -4.01 10.71 11.27
CA ARG A 191 -4.41 10.62 12.68
C ARG A 191 -5.90 10.87 12.91
N ASN A 192 -6.54 11.68 12.03
CA ASN A 192 -7.91 12.12 12.20
C ASN A 192 -8.84 11.37 11.25
N ASN A 193 -9.50 10.33 11.73
CA ASN A 193 -10.48 9.59 10.93
C ASN A 193 -11.72 10.44 10.67
N LEU A 194 -12.02 10.68 9.39
CA LEU A 194 -13.15 11.48 8.90
C LEU A 194 -14.37 10.63 8.50
N ALA A 195 -14.28 9.30 8.55
CA ALA A 195 -15.32 8.41 8.02
C ALA A 195 -16.69 8.61 8.69
N GLY A 196 -16.72 8.96 9.98
CA GLY A 196 -17.96 9.27 10.70
C GLY A 196 -18.49 10.70 10.52
N ARG A 197 -17.80 11.57 9.77
CA ARG A 197 -18.19 12.97 9.64
C ARG A 197 -19.15 13.19 8.47
N LYS A 198 -20.34 13.72 8.74
CA LYS A 198 -21.37 14.05 7.75
C LYS A 198 -20.84 14.86 6.55
N SER A 199 -19.96 15.84 6.81
CA SER A 199 -19.33 16.68 5.80
C SER A 199 -18.43 15.92 4.81
N HIS A 200 -18.06 14.70 5.11
CA HIS A 200 -17.19 13.85 4.28
C HIS A 200 -17.91 12.60 3.73
N SER A 201 -19.22 12.45 3.94
CA SER A 201 -19.99 11.28 3.52
C SER A 201 -19.90 11.04 2.00
N ALA A 202 -20.03 12.07 1.19
CA ALA A 202 -19.90 11.96 -0.26
C ALA A 202 -18.50 11.51 -0.70
N THR A 203 -17.46 12.03 -0.05
CA THR A 203 -16.07 11.61 -0.30
C THR A 203 -15.87 10.15 0.10
N LEU A 204 -16.38 9.74 1.27
CA LEU A 204 -16.29 8.36 1.74
C LEU A 204 -16.95 7.40 0.74
N GLU A 205 -18.16 7.69 0.28
CA GLU A 205 -18.87 6.85 -0.69
C GLU A 205 -18.16 6.79 -2.05
N SER A 206 -17.56 7.89 -2.50
CA SER A 206 -16.74 7.90 -3.72
C SER A 206 -15.51 7.00 -3.58
N MET A 207 -14.81 7.06 -2.44
CA MET A 207 -13.64 6.21 -2.17
C MET A 207 -14.02 4.74 -2.02
N LYS A 208 -15.14 4.42 -1.37
CA LYS A 208 -15.72 3.06 -1.32
C LYS A 208 -16.03 2.53 -2.71
N SER A 209 -16.60 3.37 -3.58
CA SER A 209 -16.90 3.02 -4.97
C SER A 209 -15.61 2.71 -5.75
N SER A 210 -14.55 3.48 -5.53
CA SER A 210 -13.23 3.22 -6.13
C SER A 210 -12.64 1.88 -5.67
N LEU A 211 -12.72 1.58 -4.38
CA LEU A 211 -12.29 0.28 -3.85
C LEU A 211 -13.11 -0.87 -4.44
N LYS A 212 -14.43 -0.71 -4.50
CA LYS A 212 -15.32 -1.72 -5.10
C LYS A 212 -14.95 -1.98 -6.56
N ALA A 213 -14.73 -0.93 -7.35
CA ALA A 213 -14.34 -1.05 -8.75
C ALA A 213 -12.99 -1.80 -8.90
N GLU A 214 -12.03 -1.52 -8.03
CA GLU A 214 -10.74 -2.22 -8.03
C GLU A 214 -10.91 -3.71 -7.71
N LEU A 215 -11.63 -4.04 -6.64
CA LEU A 215 -11.85 -5.44 -6.23
C LEU A 215 -12.64 -6.25 -7.27
N GLN A 216 -13.52 -5.63 -8.04
CA GLN A 216 -14.25 -6.29 -9.13
C GLN A 216 -13.36 -6.74 -10.28
N ARG A 217 -12.14 -6.21 -10.40
CA ARG A 217 -11.13 -6.67 -11.37
C ARG A 217 -10.59 -8.06 -11.03
N PHE A 218 -10.81 -8.55 -9.81
CA PHE A 218 -10.32 -9.82 -9.28
C PHE A 218 -11.46 -10.80 -8.93
N PRO A 219 -12.33 -11.21 -9.87
CA PRO A 219 -13.56 -11.95 -9.56
C PRO A 219 -13.35 -13.33 -8.94
N LYS A 220 -12.14 -13.88 -9.03
CA LYS A 220 -11.78 -15.19 -8.43
C LYS A 220 -10.95 -15.04 -7.16
N HIS A 221 -10.70 -13.83 -6.71
CA HIS A 221 -9.88 -13.56 -5.55
C HIS A 221 -10.70 -13.69 -4.25
N PRO A 222 -10.11 -14.13 -3.13
CA PRO A 222 -10.82 -14.28 -1.85
C PRO A 222 -11.35 -12.96 -1.26
N TYR A 223 -11.12 -11.83 -1.93
CA TYR A 223 -11.58 -10.50 -1.50
C TYR A 223 -13.04 -10.19 -1.82
N GLY A 224 -13.80 -11.15 -2.34
CA GLY A 224 -15.24 -11.00 -2.52
C GLY A 224 -16.00 -10.63 -1.24
N GLU A 225 -15.43 -10.92 -0.07
CA GLU A 225 -15.98 -10.51 1.22
C GLU A 225 -16.03 -8.99 1.44
N PHE A 226 -15.23 -8.21 0.73
CA PHE A 226 -15.24 -6.74 0.81
C PHE A 226 -16.32 -6.11 -0.07
N LEU A 227 -17.00 -6.89 -0.90
CA LEU A 227 -18.07 -6.43 -1.78
C LEU A 227 -19.44 -6.68 -1.15
N PRO A 228 -20.46 -5.90 -1.50
CA PRO A 228 -21.84 -6.21 -1.14
C PRO A 228 -22.22 -7.64 -1.52
N GLY A 229 -22.74 -8.40 -0.57
CA GLY A 229 -23.05 -9.83 -0.75
C GLY A 229 -21.85 -10.79 -0.56
N GLY A 230 -20.67 -10.25 -0.29
CA GLY A 230 -19.49 -11.05 0.03
C GLY A 230 -19.52 -11.69 1.44
N ASN A 231 -18.41 -12.28 1.84
CA ASN A 231 -18.31 -13.06 3.06
C ASN A 231 -18.03 -12.23 4.33
N ALA A 232 -17.88 -10.92 4.19
CA ALA A 232 -17.68 -10.01 5.32
C ALA A 232 -18.96 -9.89 6.15
N ILE A 233 -18.82 -9.77 7.46
CA ILE A 233 -19.95 -9.42 8.33
C ILE A 233 -20.31 -7.94 8.19
N PRO A 234 -21.56 -7.53 8.49
CA PRO A 234 -21.94 -6.12 8.54
C PRO A 234 -21.10 -5.32 9.54
N GLY A 235 -20.91 -4.03 9.28
CA GLY A 235 -20.07 -3.12 10.08
C GLY A 235 -20.36 -3.13 11.57
N SER A 236 -21.63 -3.20 11.98
CA SER A 236 -22.05 -3.28 13.39
C SER A 236 -21.55 -4.52 14.14
N GLY A 237 -21.14 -5.57 13.44
CA GLY A 237 -20.60 -6.78 14.06
C GLY A 237 -19.11 -6.70 14.40
N TYR A 238 -18.44 -5.60 14.03
CA TYR A 238 -16.99 -5.46 14.23
C TYR A 238 -16.60 -4.84 15.57
N ASP A 239 -17.44 -4.05 16.20
CA ASP A 239 -17.09 -3.36 17.45
C ASP A 239 -16.67 -4.34 18.54
N GLU A 240 -17.46 -5.38 18.77
CA GLU A 240 -17.13 -6.46 19.70
C GLU A 240 -15.82 -7.17 19.32
N VAL A 241 -15.63 -7.48 18.04
CA VAL A 241 -14.42 -8.15 17.54
C VAL A 241 -13.18 -7.28 17.76
N PHE A 242 -13.29 -5.99 17.47
CA PHE A 242 -12.18 -5.06 17.72
C PHE A 242 -11.86 -4.92 19.20
N ASP A 243 -12.84 -4.92 20.09
CA ASP A 243 -12.64 -4.88 21.53
C ASP A 243 -11.93 -6.13 22.07
N LEU A 244 -12.31 -7.30 21.58
CA LEU A 244 -11.62 -8.56 21.91
C LEU A 244 -10.15 -8.54 21.45
N VAL A 245 -9.89 -8.05 20.23
CA VAL A 245 -8.52 -7.93 19.70
C VAL A 245 -7.71 -6.90 20.50
N ARG A 246 -8.28 -5.73 20.84
CA ARG A 246 -7.62 -4.73 21.70
C ARG A 246 -7.25 -5.30 23.07
N THR A 247 -8.19 -5.96 23.74
CA THR A 247 -7.97 -6.61 25.03
C THR A 247 -6.83 -7.63 24.97
N TYR A 248 -6.78 -8.41 23.92
CA TYR A 248 -5.68 -9.36 23.71
C TYR A 248 -4.34 -8.65 23.55
N VAL A 249 -4.26 -7.60 22.74
CA VAL A 249 -3.03 -6.80 22.55
C VAL A 249 -2.53 -6.21 23.87
N GLU A 250 -3.42 -5.62 24.67
CA GLU A 250 -3.05 -5.05 25.97
C GLU A 250 -2.53 -6.11 26.95
N THR A 251 -3.16 -7.28 26.96
CA THR A 251 -2.75 -8.40 27.80
C THR A 251 -1.35 -8.90 27.45
N GLU A 252 -1.05 -9.06 26.16
CA GLU A 252 0.27 -9.50 25.71
C GLU A 252 1.34 -8.43 25.95
N LYS A 253 1.03 -7.13 25.78
CA LYS A 253 1.95 -6.03 26.12
C LYS A 253 2.32 -6.03 27.62
N LYS A 254 1.37 -6.31 28.51
CA LYS A 254 1.62 -6.41 29.97
C LYS A 254 2.52 -7.59 30.32
N LYS A 255 2.36 -8.74 29.67
CA LYS A 255 3.24 -9.92 29.85
C LYS A 255 4.68 -9.65 29.39
N GLY A 256 4.86 -8.93 28.27
CA GLY A 256 6.19 -8.60 27.74
C GLY A 256 6.97 -7.58 28.59
N LYS A 257 6.30 -6.77 29.43
CA LYS A 257 6.95 -5.81 30.35
C LYS A 257 7.38 -6.43 31.69
N LYS A 258 6.97 -7.68 31.98
CA LYS A 258 7.32 -8.41 33.20
C LYS A 258 8.52 -9.35 33.02
N LYS A 259 9.08 -9.38 31.83
CA LYS A 259 10.33 -10.07 31.49
C LYS A 259 11.42 -9.02 31.22
#